data_51c1fcbb33d6734f659bb9dfe913c7df
#
_entry.id   51c1fcbb33d6734f659bb9dfe913c7df
#
_cell.length_a   1.000
_cell.length_b   1.000
_cell.length_c   1.000
_cell.angle_alpha   90.00
_cell.angle_beta   90.00
_cell.angle_gamma   90.00
#
_symmetry.space_group_name_H-M   'P 1'
#
loop_
_entity.id
_entity.type
_entity.pdbx_description
1 polymer ?
#
loop_
_entity_poly.entity_id
_entity_poly.type
_entity_poly.pdbx_seq_one_letter_code
_entity_poly.pdbx_strand_id
1 'polypeptide(L)'
;NQRLSVSAQTNGTYYKAFALSFTDPWLGGKKPNSFTISAHFSEQNNAYYVWQKSTQYFRTYGVAAGLGKRLNWPDPYFTLYGEASYERFSLKNWNTFGMTNGAANLLSLKLVFARNSVDQPIYPRRGSEFSASVQFTPPYSLWDGKDYKKLEQLANSTNSTTADKANQERYRWVEFHKWQFKAQWFQALTKNSNLVLMLKAEMGYLGNYNKHKVSPFERFEVGGDGMSGYNIYGIDIISMRGYEDGALDPTSDYSVGYNKYTAELRYPVILKPSSQIYVLGFLEGGNAFESWFSPFKIKRSAGFGVRLYLPVVGMLGIDWGYGFDAPAGSTKKSGSQFHFVLGQQF
;
A
#
# COMPACT_ATOMS: atom_id res chain seq x y z
N ASN A 1 17.46 13.36 -19.21
CA ASN A 1 18.07 12.42 -18.22
C ASN A 1 17.19 11.20 -18.05
N GLN A 2 17.46 10.16 -18.81
CA GLN A 2 16.81 8.86 -18.67
C GLN A 2 17.33 8.16 -17.41
N ARG A 3 16.46 7.39 -16.76
CA ARG A 3 16.80 6.63 -15.54
C ARG A 3 16.51 5.15 -15.77
N LEU A 4 17.53 4.34 -15.58
CA LEU A 4 17.40 2.88 -15.49
C LEU A 4 17.60 2.46 -14.04
N SER A 5 16.69 1.70 -13.51
CA SER A 5 16.75 1.14 -12.17
C SER A 5 16.69 -0.38 -12.23
N VAL A 6 17.63 -1.03 -11.60
CA VAL A 6 17.68 -2.49 -11.44
C VAL A 6 17.76 -2.80 -9.96
N SER A 7 16.87 -3.62 -9.46
CA SER A 7 16.91 -4.08 -8.08
C SER A 7 16.84 -5.60 -8.01
N ALA A 8 17.61 -6.16 -7.09
CA ALA A 8 17.58 -7.58 -6.76
C ALA A 8 17.58 -7.71 -5.24
N GLN A 9 16.65 -8.48 -4.71
CA GLN A 9 16.53 -8.76 -3.30
C GLN A 9 16.46 -10.27 -3.10
N THR A 10 17.23 -10.77 -2.15
CA THR A 10 17.15 -12.17 -1.77
C THR A 10 17.21 -12.29 -0.24
N ASN A 11 16.47 -13.25 0.30
CA ASN A 11 16.58 -13.64 1.69
C ASN A 11 16.73 -15.18 1.73
N GLY A 12 17.99 -15.61 1.67
CA GLY A 12 18.32 -17.01 1.48
C GLY A 12 17.75 -17.57 0.17
N THR A 13 17.28 -18.81 0.23
CA THR A 13 16.67 -19.50 -0.92
C THR A 13 15.17 -19.34 -0.97
N TYR A 14 14.53 -18.97 0.12
CA TYR A 14 13.08 -18.97 0.23
C TYR A 14 12.41 -17.72 -0.34
N TYR A 15 13.12 -16.60 -0.46
CA TYR A 15 12.60 -15.37 -1.08
C TYR A 15 13.58 -14.79 -2.08
N LYS A 16 13.08 -14.45 -3.26
CA LYS A 16 13.83 -13.78 -4.34
C LYS A 16 12.91 -12.78 -5.03
N ALA A 17 13.43 -11.60 -5.29
CA ALA A 17 12.73 -10.58 -6.07
C ALA A 17 13.70 -9.87 -7.01
N PHE A 18 13.26 -9.60 -8.24
CA PHE A 18 13.99 -8.84 -9.24
C PHE A 18 13.04 -7.81 -9.85
N ALA A 19 13.50 -6.59 -9.99
CA ALA A 19 12.75 -5.57 -10.68
C ALA A 19 13.66 -4.75 -11.60
N LEU A 20 13.13 -4.40 -12.77
CA LEU A 20 13.73 -3.56 -13.77
C LEU A 20 12.75 -2.44 -14.09
N SER A 21 13.22 -1.20 -14.09
CA SER A 21 12.40 -0.04 -14.47
C SER A 21 13.21 0.94 -15.30
N PHE A 22 12.63 1.40 -16.39
CA PHE A 22 13.16 2.46 -17.23
C PHE A 22 12.20 3.63 -17.24
N THR A 23 12.70 4.83 -16.98
CA THR A 23 11.90 6.06 -16.99
C THR A 23 12.57 7.09 -17.89
N ASP A 24 11.83 7.60 -18.86
CA ASP A 24 12.17 8.80 -19.63
C ASP A 24 11.28 9.96 -19.16
N PRO A 25 11.82 10.95 -18.42
CA PRO A 25 11.04 12.06 -17.89
C PRO A 25 10.65 13.11 -18.95
N TRP A 26 11.11 12.95 -20.19
CA TRP A 26 10.97 13.92 -21.28
C TRP A 26 10.63 13.25 -22.60
N LEU A 27 9.66 12.39 -22.61
CA LEU A 27 9.25 11.64 -23.79
C LEU A 27 9.03 12.57 -24.98
N GLY A 28 9.76 12.27 -26.08
CA GLY A 28 9.71 13.08 -27.30
C GLY A 28 10.34 14.46 -27.17
N GLY A 29 11.21 14.69 -26.18
CA GLY A 29 11.91 15.96 -25.95
C GLY A 29 11.02 17.11 -25.47
N LYS A 30 9.75 16.86 -25.17
CA LYS A 30 8.78 17.86 -24.69
C LYS A 30 8.55 17.68 -23.19
N LYS A 31 8.89 18.70 -22.41
CA LYS A 31 8.44 18.80 -21.03
C LYS A 31 6.94 18.98 -20.99
N PRO A 32 6.28 18.41 -20.02
CA PRO A 32 6.67 17.54 -18.90
C PRO A 32 6.01 16.16 -19.00
N ASN A 33 6.28 15.43 -20.05
CA ASN A 33 5.71 14.10 -20.30
C ASN A 33 6.74 13.03 -19.90
N SER A 34 6.42 12.21 -18.93
CA SER A 34 7.26 11.07 -18.54
C SER A 34 6.69 9.76 -19.09
N PHE A 35 7.58 8.85 -19.46
CA PHE A 35 7.23 7.48 -19.80
C PHE A 35 8.00 6.54 -18.88
N THR A 36 7.31 5.56 -18.34
CA THR A 36 7.92 4.53 -17.49
C THR A 36 7.49 3.16 -17.99
N ILE A 37 8.43 2.25 -18.10
CA ILE A 37 8.16 0.83 -18.30
C ILE A 37 8.88 0.05 -17.22
N SER A 38 8.22 -0.96 -16.68
CA SER A 38 8.78 -1.80 -15.62
C SER A 38 8.39 -3.25 -15.78
N ALA A 39 9.26 -4.12 -15.27
CA ALA A 39 8.99 -5.55 -15.15
C ALA A 39 9.51 -6.01 -13.79
N HIS A 40 8.80 -6.93 -13.16
CA HIS A 40 9.22 -7.52 -11.90
C HIS A 40 8.89 -9.01 -11.83
N PHE A 41 9.68 -9.68 -11.01
CA PHE A 41 9.48 -11.08 -10.64
C PHE A 41 9.73 -11.22 -9.15
N SER A 42 8.88 -11.97 -8.47
CA SER A 42 9.15 -12.39 -7.10
C SER A 42 8.75 -13.84 -6.88
N GLU A 43 9.47 -14.52 -6.00
CA GLU A 43 9.19 -15.88 -5.58
C GLU A 43 9.37 -15.99 -4.08
N GLN A 44 8.38 -16.55 -3.43
CA GLN A 44 8.49 -17.09 -2.09
C GLN A 44 8.27 -18.59 -2.15
N ASN A 45 9.08 -19.37 -1.44
CA ASN A 45 8.99 -20.82 -1.42
C ASN A 45 9.31 -21.37 -0.02
N ASN A 46 9.22 -22.69 0.15
CA ASN A 46 9.47 -23.37 1.42
C ASN A 46 10.90 -23.95 1.57
N ALA A 47 11.84 -23.58 0.69
CA ALA A 47 13.23 -24.04 0.76
C ALA A 47 14.06 -23.10 1.61
N TYR A 48 14.24 -23.40 2.89
CA TYR A 48 15.08 -22.60 3.79
C TYR A 48 16.60 -22.84 3.61
N TYR A 49 16.98 -23.98 3.04
CA TYR A 49 18.38 -24.36 2.80
C TYR A 49 18.68 -24.52 1.33
N VAL A 50 19.92 -24.23 0.91
CA VAL A 50 20.35 -24.25 -0.51
C VAL A 50 20.17 -25.64 -1.14
N TRP A 51 20.35 -26.71 -0.37
CA TRP A 51 20.18 -28.10 -0.83
C TRP A 51 18.72 -28.59 -0.82
N GLN A 52 17.80 -27.83 -0.23
CA GLN A 52 16.40 -28.21 -0.14
C GLN A 52 15.68 -27.87 -1.44
N LYS A 53 15.04 -28.85 -2.07
CA LYS A 53 14.16 -28.61 -3.23
C LYS A 53 12.83 -28.02 -2.74
N SER A 54 12.43 -26.92 -3.34
CA SER A 54 11.12 -26.33 -3.08
C SER A 54 10.00 -27.23 -3.58
N THR A 55 9.05 -27.56 -2.69
CA THR A 55 7.80 -28.26 -3.02
C THR A 55 6.59 -27.34 -3.06
N GLN A 56 6.74 -26.14 -2.51
CA GLN A 56 5.70 -25.13 -2.40
C GLN A 56 6.27 -23.79 -2.84
N TYR A 57 5.51 -23.04 -3.65
CA TYR A 57 5.89 -21.70 -4.04
C TYR A 57 4.69 -20.80 -4.32
N PHE A 58 4.93 -19.50 -4.13
CA PHE A 58 4.14 -18.40 -4.65
C PHE A 58 5.03 -17.52 -5.52
N ARG A 59 4.66 -17.32 -6.79
CA ARG A 59 5.41 -16.52 -7.76
C ARG A 59 4.54 -15.41 -8.32
N THR A 60 5.13 -14.25 -8.47
CA THR A 60 4.51 -13.09 -9.13
C THR A 60 5.36 -12.68 -10.31
N TYR A 61 4.73 -12.46 -11.44
CA TYR A 61 5.33 -11.88 -12.66
C TYR A 61 4.52 -10.64 -13.00
N GLY A 62 5.18 -9.52 -13.19
CA GLY A 62 4.50 -8.29 -13.53
C GLY A 62 5.21 -7.49 -14.60
N VAL A 63 4.44 -6.82 -15.45
CA VAL A 63 4.89 -5.81 -16.39
C VAL A 63 3.94 -4.62 -16.33
N ALA A 64 4.49 -3.41 -16.44
CA ALA A 64 3.68 -2.20 -16.44
C ALA A 64 4.26 -1.16 -17.39
N ALA A 65 3.38 -0.34 -17.98
CA ALA A 65 3.76 0.81 -18.78
C ALA A 65 2.92 2.02 -18.35
N GLY A 66 3.56 3.13 -18.06
CA GLY A 66 2.93 4.33 -17.55
C GLY A 66 3.34 5.60 -18.27
N LEU A 67 2.41 6.53 -18.33
CA LEU A 67 2.59 7.87 -18.87
C LEU A 67 2.22 8.91 -17.82
N GLY A 68 3.12 9.85 -17.56
CA GLY A 68 2.91 10.95 -16.65
C GLY A 68 2.95 12.29 -17.36
N LYS A 69 2.09 13.21 -16.93
CA LYS A 69 2.04 14.58 -17.45
C LYS A 69 1.90 15.58 -16.33
N ARG A 70 2.73 16.61 -16.34
CA ARG A 70 2.54 17.79 -15.50
C ARG A 70 1.52 18.71 -16.17
N LEU A 71 0.53 19.13 -15.42
CA LEU A 71 -0.52 20.01 -15.91
C LEU A 71 -0.12 21.47 -15.68
N ASN A 72 -0.64 22.37 -16.53
CA ASN A 72 -0.43 23.81 -16.39
C ASN A 72 -1.65 24.52 -15.76
N TRP A 73 -2.74 23.80 -15.66
CA TRP A 73 -4.01 24.31 -15.10
C TRP A 73 -4.55 23.26 -14.12
N PRO A 74 -5.10 23.64 -12.98
CA PRO A 74 -5.31 25.02 -12.45
C PRO A 74 -4.03 25.72 -11.97
N ASP A 75 -2.97 24.98 -11.62
CA ASP A 75 -1.62 25.47 -11.29
C ASP A 75 -0.55 24.46 -11.73
N PRO A 76 0.74 24.84 -11.74
CA PRO A 76 1.82 23.98 -12.22
C PRO A 76 2.24 22.84 -11.27
N TYR A 77 1.56 22.68 -10.14
CA TYR A 77 1.84 21.62 -9.16
C TYR A 77 1.06 20.35 -9.42
N PHE A 78 0.07 20.39 -10.33
CA PHE A 78 -0.75 19.22 -10.68
C PHE A 78 -0.04 18.26 -11.64
N THR A 79 -0.22 16.98 -11.38
CA THR A 79 0.26 15.88 -12.22
C THR A 79 -0.85 14.88 -12.48
N LEU A 80 -0.85 14.31 -13.67
CA LEU A 80 -1.71 13.18 -14.05
C LEU A 80 -0.81 12.04 -14.51
N TYR A 81 -1.01 10.86 -13.95
CA TYR A 81 -0.30 9.64 -14.32
C TYR A 81 -1.29 8.53 -14.65
N GLY A 82 -1.06 7.83 -15.72
CA GLY A 82 -1.81 6.66 -16.12
C GLY A 82 -0.88 5.48 -16.36
N GLU A 83 -1.24 4.29 -15.87
CA GLU A 83 -0.45 3.07 -15.98
C GLU A 83 -1.35 1.90 -16.34
N ALA A 84 -0.93 1.13 -17.33
CA ALA A 84 -1.48 -0.18 -17.62
C ALA A 84 -0.52 -1.24 -17.11
N SER A 85 -1.02 -2.22 -16.38
CA SER A 85 -0.22 -3.30 -15.80
C SER A 85 -0.86 -4.66 -16.01
N TYR A 86 -0.02 -5.66 -16.15
CA TYR A 86 -0.41 -7.06 -16.14
C TYR A 86 0.43 -7.81 -15.13
N GLU A 87 -0.24 -8.54 -14.25
CA GLU A 87 0.39 -9.40 -13.25
C GLU A 87 -0.15 -10.82 -13.34
N ARG A 88 0.73 -11.77 -13.12
CA ARG A 88 0.38 -13.19 -13.02
C ARG A 88 0.90 -13.75 -11.72
N PHE A 89 -0.02 -14.27 -10.92
CA PHE A 89 0.27 -15.01 -9.69
C PHE A 89 0.24 -16.51 -9.99
N SER A 90 1.25 -17.24 -9.54
CA SER A 90 1.33 -18.70 -9.73
C SER A 90 1.61 -19.37 -8.38
N LEU A 91 0.74 -20.30 -8.01
CA LEU A 91 0.78 -21.02 -6.73
C LEU A 91 0.98 -22.51 -6.97
N LYS A 92 1.80 -23.12 -6.12
CA LYS A 92 1.94 -24.57 -6.03
C LYS A 92 2.01 -24.99 -4.57
N ASN A 93 1.03 -25.78 -4.14
CA ASN A 93 0.91 -26.21 -2.75
C ASN A 93 1.02 -25.06 -1.72
N TRP A 94 0.59 -23.86 -2.13
CA TRP A 94 0.69 -22.63 -1.34
C TRP A 94 -0.71 -22.17 -0.98
N ASN A 95 -1.15 -22.46 0.25
CA ASN A 95 -2.50 -22.12 0.67
C ASN A 95 -2.63 -20.62 0.96
N THR A 96 -3.04 -19.89 -0.06
CA THR A 96 -3.27 -18.45 0.01
C THR A 96 -4.47 -18.11 -0.86
N PHE A 97 -5.31 -17.17 -0.42
CA PHE A 97 -6.50 -16.73 -1.14
C PHE A 97 -7.54 -17.82 -1.42
N GLY A 98 -7.56 -18.84 -0.58
CA GLY A 98 -8.46 -19.99 -0.77
C GLY A 98 -8.08 -20.91 -1.95
N MET A 99 -6.94 -20.67 -2.58
CA MET A 99 -6.35 -21.55 -3.60
C MET A 99 -5.05 -22.16 -3.09
N THR A 100 -4.82 -23.41 -3.43
CA THR A 100 -3.57 -24.10 -3.11
C THR A 100 -2.67 -24.25 -4.34
N ASN A 101 -3.28 -24.42 -5.51
CA ASN A 101 -2.60 -24.59 -6.78
C ASN A 101 -3.27 -23.76 -7.86
N GLY A 102 -2.53 -23.35 -8.88
CA GLY A 102 -3.06 -22.66 -10.04
C GLY A 102 -2.43 -21.31 -10.32
N ALA A 103 -3.12 -20.52 -11.09
CA ALA A 103 -2.68 -19.17 -11.46
C ALA A 103 -3.85 -18.20 -11.50
N ALA A 104 -3.58 -16.97 -11.07
CA ALA A 104 -4.48 -15.83 -11.21
C ALA A 104 -3.83 -14.78 -12.09
N ASN A 105 -4.61 -14.13 -12.94
CA ASN A 105 -4.15 -13.06 -13.83
C ASN A 105 -4.85 -11.76 -13.46
N LEU A 106 -4.09 -10.68 -13.41
CA LEU A 106 -4.56 -9.34 -13.09
C LEU A 106 -4.14 -8.39 -14.21
N LEU A 107 -5.09 -7.91 -14.98
CA LEU A 107 -4.89 -6.82 -15.93
C LEU A 107 -5.57 -5.58 -15.36
N SER A 108 -4.83 -4.50 -15.15
CA SER A 108 -5.39 -3.30 -14.55
C SER A 108 -4.94 -2.02 -15.25
N LEU A 109 -5.78 -1.00 -15.14
CA LEU A 109 -5.48 0.37 -15.49
C LEU A 109 -5.56 1.21 -14.22
N LYS A 110 -4.49 1.95 -13.91
CA LYS A 110 -4.40 2.86 -12.78
C LYS A 110 -4.27 4.30 -13.27
N LEU A 111 -5.07 5.19 -12.71
CA LEU A 111 -4.99 6.62 -12.93
C LEU A 111 -4.70 7.31 -11.60
N VAL A 112 -3.74 8.23 -11.59
CA VAL A 112 -3.37 9.01 -10.41
C VAL A 112 -3.41 10.48 -10.76
N PHE A 113 -4.22 11.23 -10.03
CA PHE A 113 -4.25 12.69 -10.07
C PHE A 113 -3.67 13.20 -8.77
N ALA A 114 -2.61 13.99 -8.85
CA ALA A 114 -1.90 14.47 -7.68
C ALA A 114 -1.52 15.95 -7.80
N ARG A 115 -1.36 16.59 -6.65
CA ARG A 115 -0.83 17.95 -6.51
C ARG A 115 0.16 17.99 -5.36
N ASN A 116 1.31 18.59 -5.59
CA ASN A 116 2.30 18.76 -4.54
C ASN A 116 2.86 20.19 -4.58
N SER A 117 2.52 21.00 -3.57
CA SER A 117 3.02 22.37 -3.38
C SER A 117 3.81 22.54 -2.07
N VAL A 118 4.31 21.42 -1.53
CA VAL A 118 5.09 21.41 -0.30
C VAL A 118 6.44 22.14 -0.52
N ASP A 119 6.82 22.98 0.42
CA ASP A 119 8.01 23.83 0.31
C ASP A 119 9.32 23.07 0.46
N GLN A 120 9.35 22.01 1.24
CA GLN A 120 10.55 21.19 1.50
C GLN A 120 10.19 19.71 1.68
N PRO A 121 11.04 18.78 1.18
CA PRO A 121 10.71 17.35 1.22
C PRO A 121 10.83 16.71 2.62
N ILE A 122 11.77 17.15 3.48
CA ILE A 122 12.09 16.43 4.72
C ILE A 122 11.39 17.06 5.93
N TYR A 123 11.45 18.37 6.07
CA TYR A 123 10.78 19.13 7.11
C TYR A 123 9.88 20.18 6.51
N PRO A 124 8.73 19.80 5.92
CA PRO A 124 7.79 20.75 5.34
C PRO A 124 7.26 21.72 6.39
N ARG A 125 7.23 23.00 6.05
CA ARG A 125 6.70 24.07 6.90
C ARG A 125 5.40 24.63 6.37
N ARG A 126 5.19 24.56 5.07
CA ARG A 126 4.02 25.10 4.37
C ARG A 126 3.70 24.28 3.14
N GLY A 127 2.48 24.39 2.69
CA GLY A 127 2.02 23.78 1.47
C GLY A 127 1.11 22.59 1.72
N SER A 128 0.71 21.97 0.63
CA SER A 128 -0.16 20.80 0.67
C SER A 128 0.22 19.81 -0.42
N GLU A 129 -0.05 18.57 -0.13
CA GLU A 129 0.04 17.49 -1.08
C GLU A 129 -1.26 16.70 -1.04
N PHE A 130 -1.81 16.35 -2.18
CA PHE A 130 -2.86 15.37 -2.26
C PHE A 130 -2.69 14.47 -3.48
N SER A 131 -3.22 13.27 -3.38
CA SER A 131 -3.34 12.32 -4.48
C SER A 131 -4.69 11.63 -4.42
N ALA A 132 -5.30 11.48 -5.58
CA ALA A 132 -6.46 10.64 -5.78
C ALA A 132 -6.10 9.61 -6.85
N SER A 133 -6.26 8.33 -6.55
CA SER A 133 -6.00 7.25 -7.50
C SER A 133 -7.20 6.34 -7.65
N VAL A 134 -7.42 5.89 -8.88
CA VAL A 134 -8.34 4.81 -9.19
C VAL A 134 -7.60 3.76 -9.99
N GLN A 135 -7.76 2.51 -9.60
CA GLN A 135 -7.28 1.34 -10.32
C GLN A 135 -8.49 0.46 -10.62
N PHE A 136 -8.63 0.03 -11.84
CA PHE A 136 -9.74 -0.81 -12.24
C PHE A 136 -9.29 -1.89 -13.21
N THR A 137 -9.96 -3.01 -13.13
CA THR A 137 -9.79 -4.16 -14.02
C THR A 137 -11.00 -4.27 -14.94
N PRO A 138 -10.90 -4.99 -16.06
CA PRO A 138 -12.08 -5.36 -16.82
C PRO A 138 -13.07 -6.16 -15.95
N PRO A 139 -14.37 -5.86 -16.02
CA PRO A 139 -15.40 -6.57 -15.25
C PRO A 139 -15.77 -7.90 -15.91
N TYR A 140 -14.88 -8.87 -15.89
CA TYR A 140 -15.03 -10.16 -16.57
C TYR A 140 -16.32 -10.90 -16.21
N SER A 141 -16.75 -10.82 -14.94
CA SER A 141 -17.96 -11.47 -14.45
C SER A 141 -19.27 -11.00 -15.09
N LEU A 142 -19.23 -9.82 -15.76
CA LEU A 142 -20.42 -9.28 -16.45
C LEU A 142 -20.63 -9.87 -17.84
N TRP A 143 -19.60 -10.50 -18.43
CA TRP A 143 -19.67 -10.97 -19.82
C TRP A 143 -19.12 -12.40 -20.07
N ASP A 144 -18.49 -13.05 -19.10
CA ASP A 144 -17.90 -14.40 -19.28
C ASP A 144 -18.91 -15.55 -19.10
N GLY A 145 -20.15 -15.23 -18.73
CA GLY A 145 -21.24 -16.19 -18.64
C GLY A 145 -21.12 -17.20 -17.50
N LYS A 146 -20.22 -17.02 -16.54
CA LYS A 146 -20.01 -17.95 -15.43
C LYS A 146 -20.97 -17.69 -14.27
N ASP A 147 -21.41 -18.77 -13.63
CA ASP A 147 -22.20 -18.70 -12.40
C ASP A 147 -21.28 -18.58 -11.17
N TYR A 148 -20.91 -17.35 -10.82
CA TYR A 148 -20.03 -17.07 -9.67
C TYR A 148 -20.68 -17.40 -8.33
N LYS A 149 -22.01 -17.41 -8.21
CA LYS A 149 -22.71 -17.86 -7.01
C LYS A 149 -22.48 -19.35 -6.78
N LYS A 150 -22.60 -20.15 -7.82
CA LYS A 150 -22.31 -21.60 -7.76
C LYS A 150 -20.83 -21.87 -7.47
N LEU A 151 -19.93 -21.11 -8.08
CA LEU A 151 -18.48 -21.22 -7.80
C LEU A 151 -18.17 -20.89 -6.36
N GLU A 152 -18.78 -19.87 -5.77
CA GLU A 152 -18.62 -19.53 -4.36
C GLU A 152 -19.14 -20.64 -3.44
N GLN A 153 -20.29 -21.23 -3.73
CA GLN A 153 -20.81 -22.38 -2.98
C GLN A 153 -19.87 -23.58 -3.03
N LEU A 154 -19.31 -23.89 -4.19
CA LEU A 154 -18.32 -24.97 -4.35
C LEU A 154 -17.00 -24.64 -3.65
N ALA A 155 -16.57 -23.38 -3.62
CA ALA A 155 -15.39 -22.94 -2.90
C ALA A 155 -15.51 -23.09 -1.38
N ASN A 156 -16.72 -23.06 -0.84
CA ASN A 156 -17.03 -23.28 0.57
C ASN A 156 -17.31 -24.76 0.90
N SER A 157 -17.08 -25.68 -0.03
CA SER A 157 -17.30 -27.10 0.21
C SER A 157 -16.24 -27.69 1.15
N THR A 158 -16.60 -28.74 1.89
CA THR A 158 -15.68 -29.47 2.78
C THR A 158 -14.61 -30.25 2.00
N ASN A 159 -14.84 -30.53 0.72
CA ASN A 159 -13.87 -31.19 -0.16
C ASN A 159 -12.85 -30.18 -0.67
N SER A 160 -11.62 -30.25 -0.15
CA SER A 160 -10.53 -29.32 -0.46
C SER A 160 -10.19 -29.25 -1.96
N THR A 161 -10.26 -30.37 -2.68
CA THR A 161 -9.99 -30.41 -4.14
C THR A 161 -11.08 -29.69 -4.92
N THR A 162 -12.34 -29.84 -4.52
CA THR A 162 -13.47 -29.13 -5.15
C THR A 162 -13.39 -27.63 -4.87
N ALA A 163 -13.10 -27.25 -3.63
CA ALA A 163 -12.93 -25.87 -3.21
C ALA A 163 -11.77 -25.19 -3.96
N ASP A 164 -10.62 -25.86 -4.07
CA ASP A 164 -9.44 -25.35 -4.78
C ASP A 164 -9.75 -25.11 -6.27
N LYS A 165 -10.35 -26.08 -6.97
CA LYS A 165 -10.76 -25.94 -8.38
C LYS A 165 -11.76 -24.80 -8.60
N ALA A 166 -12.74 -24.67 -7.71
CA ALA A 166 -13.72 -23.59 -7.79
C ALA A 166 -13.06 -22.20 -7.63
N ASN A 167 -12.13 -22.07 -6.70
CA ASN A 167 -11.39 -20.81 -6.52
C ASN A 167 -10.40 -20.55 -7.66
N GLN A 168 -9.76 -21.56 -8.23
CA GLN A 168 -8.93 -21.40 -9.43
C GLN A 168 -9.74 -20.82 -10.60
N GLU A 169 -10.95 -21.32 -10.82
CA GLU A 169 -11.82 -20.81 -11.88
C GLU A 169 -12.37 -19.41 -11.54
N ARG A 170 -12.70 -19.16 -10.28
CA ARG A 170 -13.23 -17.91 -9.78
C ARG A 170 -12.22 -16.76 -9.91
N TYR A 171 -10.95 -17.03 -9.63
CA TYR A 171 -9.86 -16.04 -9.60
C TYR A 171 -8.90 -16.12 -10.80
N ARG A 172 -9.22 -16.91 -11.81
CA ARG A 172 -8.43 -17.01 -13.05
C ARG A 172 -8.15 -15.64 -13.67
N TRP A 173 -9.14 -14.76 -13.67
CA TRP A 173 -9.02 -13.35 -13.98
C TRP A 173 -9.57 -12.55 -12.81
N VAL A 174 -8.66 -11.85 -12.13
CA VAL A 174 -9.01 -11.02 -10.97
C VAL A 174 -9.74 -9.78 -11.45
N GLU A 175 -10.79 -9.37 -10.71
CA GLU A 175 -11.53 -8.15 -11.02
C GLU A 175 -11.82 -7.35 -9.76
N PHE A 176 -11.65 -6.04 -9.85
CA PHE A 176 -11.97 -5.07 -8.80
C PHE A 176 -11.93 -3.64 -9.35
N HIS A 177 -12.40 -2.71 -8.56
CA HIS A 177 -12.06 -1.30 -8.65
C HIS A 177 -11.57 -0.79 -7.30
N LYS A 178 -10.41 -0.15 -7.29
CA LYS A 178 -9.74 0.33 -6.08
C LYS A 178 -9.61 1.85 -6.11
N TRP A 179 -10.04 2.48 -5.06
CA TRP A 179 -10.04 3.93 -4.91
C TRP A 179 -9.18 4.29 -3.71
N GLN A 180 -8.27 5.24 -3.86
CA GLN A 180 -7.44 5.72 -2.78
C GLN A 180 -7.37 7.25 -2.84
N PHE A 181 -7.46 7.85 -1.68
CA PHE A 181 -7.31 9.27 -1.50
C PHE A 181 -6.36 9.53 -0.34
N LYS A 182 -5.39 10.43 -0.57
CA LYS A 182 -4.44 10.88 0.43
C LYS A 182 -4.28 12.39 0.32
N ALA A 183 -4.40 13.09 1.42
CA ALA A 183 -4.17 14.52 1.50
C ALA A 183 -3.37 14.85 2.76
N GLN A 184 -2.41 15.75 2.64
CA GLN A 184 -1.68 16.29 3.78
C GLN A 184 -1.46 17.79 3.60
N TRP A 185 -1.48 18.51 4.70
CA TRP A 185 -1.33 19.94 4.75
C TRP A 185 -0.38 20.32 5.88
N PHE A 186 0.51 21.27 5.59
CA PHE A 186 1.52 21.77 6.50
C PHE A 186 1.35 23.27 6.74
N GLN A 187 1.38 23.66 7.99
CA GLN A 187 1.27 25.04 8.41
C GLN A 187 2.23 25.36 9.55
N ALA A 188 3.14 26.28 9.31
CA ALA A 188 3.95 26.85 10.38
C ALA A 188 3.08 27.69 11.32
N LEU A 189 3.12 27.39 12.61
CA LEU A 189 2.32 28.07 13.65
C LEU A 189 3.04 29.25 14.30
N THR A 190 4.38 29.30 14.17
CA THR A 190 5.22 30.34 14.75
C THR A 190 5.86 31.21 13.68
N LYS A 191 6.17 32.48 14.02
CA LYS A 191 6.85 33.39 13.10
C LYS A 191 8.20 32.85 12.61
N ASN A 192 8.92 32.12 13.45
CA ASN A 192 10.20 31.49 13.12
C ASN A 192 10.03 30.21 12.30
N SER A 193 8.79 29.81 11.99
CA SER A 193 8.45 28.55 11.29
C SER A 193 9.07 27.29 11.92
N ASN A 194 9.28 27.31 13.23
CA ASN A 194 9.84 26.16 13.95
C ASN A 194 8.76 25.16 14.35
N LEU A 195 7.64 25.64 14.90
CA LEU A 195 6.51 24.76 15.22
C LEU A 195 5.62 24.60 13.99
N VAL A 196 5.43 23.38 13.55
CA VAL A 196 4.64 23.07 12.35
C VAL A 196 3.51 22.12 12.71
N LEU A 197 2.29 22.48 12.30
CA LEU A 197 1.15 21.59 12.30
C LEU A 197 1.09 20.85 10.97
N MET A 198 0.99 19.51 11.01
CA MET A 198 0.67 18.67 9.88
C MET A 198 -0.68 18.01 10.12
N LEU A 199 -1.57 18.13 9.15
CA LEU A 199 -2.82 17.38 9.10
C LEU A 199 -2.80 16.45 7.89
N LYS A 200 -3.21 15.20 8.08
CA LYS A 200 -3.25 14.18 7.03
C LYS A 200 -4.56 13.40 7.09
N ALA A 201 -5.12 13.13 5.92
CA ALA A 201 -6.26 12.23 5.76
C ALA A 201 -5.95 11.22 4.66
N GLU A 202 -6.24 9.96 4.92
CA GLU A 202 -6.03 8.85 4.00
C GLU A 202 -7.28 7.97 4.01
N MET A 203 -7.72 7.56 2.84
CA MET A 203 -8.87 6.68 2.66
C MET A 203 -8.62 5.74 1.49
N GLY A 204 -9.10 4.52 1.61
CA GLY A 204 -9.06 3.54 0.54
C GLY A 204 -10.30 2.66 0.53
N TYR A 205 -10.67 2.22 -0.65
CA TYR A 205 -11.78 1.30 -0.85
C TYR A 205 -11.51 0.38 -2.04
N LEU A 206 -11.70 -0.91 -1.82
CA LEU A 206 -11.64 -1.97 -2.82
C LEU A 206 -13.05 -2.50 -3.06
N GLY A 207 -13.62 -2.15 -4.19
CA GLY A 207 -14.94 -2.60 -4.61
C GLY A 207 -14.88 -3.78 -5.59
N ASN A 208 -16.00 -4.44 -5.76
CA ASN A 208 -16.17 -5.57 -6.65
C ASN A 208 -17.34 -5.32 -7.62
N TYR A 209 -17.25 -5.85 -8.85
CA TYR A 209 -18.33 -5.79 -9.83
C TYR A 209 -19.37 -6.89 -9.58
N ASN A 210 -18.96 -8.01 -9.00
CA ASN A 210 -19.81 -9.13 -8.64
C ASN A 210 -19.60 -9.51 -7.18
N LYS A 211 -20.66 -9.49 -6.37
CA LYS A 211 -20.62 -9.80 -4.94
C LYS A 211 -20.12 -11.21 -4.61
N HIS A 212 -20.19 -12.13 -5.56
CA HIS A 212 -19.70 -13.51 -5.42
C HIS A 212 -18.26 -13.70 -5.91
N LYS A 213 -17.59 -12.61 -6.35
CA LYS A 213 -16.23 -12.62 -6.86
C LYS A 213 -15.41 -11.46 -6.25
N VAL A 214 -15.37 -11.41 -4.94
CA VAL A 214 -14.57 -10.42 -4.21
C VAL A 214 -13.09 -10.74 -4.38
N SER A 215 -12.28 -9.74 -4.76
CA SER A 215 -10.84 -9.93 -4.95
C SER A 215 -10.15 -10.28 -3.63
N PRO A 216 -9.33 -11.33 -3.58
CA PRO A 216 -8.44 -11.59 -2.45
C PRO A 216 -7.14 -10.78 -2.52
N PHE A 217 -6.85 -10.16 -3.69
CA PHE A 217 -5.68 -9.34 -3.94
C PHE A 217 -5.98 -7.85 -3.72
N GLU A 218 -4.93 -7.05 -3.61
CA GLU A 218 -5.01 -5.60 -3.53
C GLU A 218 -5.78 -5.04 -2.31
N ARG A 219 -5.94 -5.84 -1.27
CA ARG A 219 -6.59 -5.45 -0.01
C ARG A 219 -5.69 -4.54 0.82
N PHE A 220 -6.18 -4.12 1.96
CA PHE A 220 -5.47 -3.26 2.90
C PHE A 220 -5.18 -4.03 4.20
N GLU A 221 -4.00 -3.79 4.77
CA GLU A 221 -3.62 -4.18 6.12
C GLU A 221 -3.44 -2.92 6.95
N VAL A 222 -4.18 -2.80 8.05
CA VAL A 222 -4.23 -1.55 8.83
C VAL A 222 -3.74 -1.79 10.25
N GLY A 223 -2.68 -1.10 10.63
CA GLY A 223 -2.04 -1.19 11.94
C GLY A 223 -0.52 -1.12 11.87
N GLY A 224 0.14 -1.01 13.00
CA GLY A 224 1.58 -1.12 13.14
C GLY A 224 2.38 0.00 12.51
N ASP A 225 3.62 -0.32 12.16
CA ASP A 225 4.56 0.58 11.49
C ASP A 225 4.78 0.26 10.00
N GLY A 226 4.21 -0.83 9.53
CA GLY A 226 4.32 -1.26 8.15
C GLY A 226 5.67 -1.88 7.79
N MET A 227 6.49 -2.24 8.78
CA MET A 227 7.81 -2.81 8.57
C MET A 227 7.84 -4.34 8.58
N SER A 228 6.74 -4.98 8.97
CA SER A 228 6.67 -6.43 9.06
C SER A 228 6.39 -7.08 7.71
N GLY A 229 7.21 -8.08 7.37
CA GLY A 229 6.98 -9.03 6.29
C GLY A 229 7.33 -8.56 4.87
N TYR A 230 7.12 -9.47 3.94
CA TYR A 230 7.27 -9.24 2.50
C TYR A 230 5.89 -9.07 1.87
N ASN A 231 5.62 -7.91 1.30
CA ASN A 231 4.38 -7.69 0.56
C ASN A 231 4.48 -8.23 -0.87
N ILE A 232 4.20 -9.52 -1.04
CA ILE A 232 4.18 -10.17 -2.36
C ILE A 232 2.75 -10.32 -2.92
N TYR A 233 1.73 -9.93 -2.15
CA TYR A 233 0.32 -10.17 -2.48
C TYR A 233 -0.41 -8.92 -2.98
N GLY A 234 0.30 -7.81 -3.22
CA GLY A 234 -0.31 -6.55 -3.60
C GLY A 234 -1.14 -5.91 -2.48
N ILE A 235 -0.84 -6.24 -1.22
CA ILE A 235 -1.54 -5.69 -0.06
C ILE A 235 -0.94 -4.34 0.28
N ASP A 236 -1.78 -3.31 0.40
CA ASP A 236 -1.34 -2.00 0.85
C ASP A 236 -1.31 -1.95 2.39
N ILE A 237 -0.13 -1.74 2.94
CA ILE A 237 0.07 -1.63 4.37
C ILE A 237 -0.15 -0.18 4.80
N ILE A 238 -1.13 0.03 5.67
CA ILE A 238 -1.51 1.33 6.21
C ILE A 238 -1.08 1.39 7.67
N SER A 239 0.05 2.03 7.93
CA SER A 239 0.57 2.16 9.29
C SER A 239 -0.41 2.91 10.20
N MET A 240 -0.56 2.47 11.45
CA MET A 240 -1.38 3.11 12.47
C MET A 240 -0.67 2.99 13.82
N ARG A 241 -0.11 4.09 14.30
CA ARG A 241 0.66 4.11 15.56
C ARG A 241 -0.25 3.85 16.76
N GLY A 242 0.27 3.13 17.76
CA GLY A 242 -0.48 2.69 18.94
C GLY A 242 -1.26 1.38 18.73
N TYR A 243 -1.11 0.73 17.58
CA TYR A 243 -1.68 -0.58 17.25
C TYR A 243 -0.61 -1.47 16.65
N GLU A 244 -0.71 -2.79 16.86
CA GLU A 244 0.14 -3.79 16.20
C GLU A 244 -0.18 -3.91 14.71
N ASP A 245 0.71 -4.55 13.93
CA ASP A 245 0.52 -4.79 12.50
C ASP A 245 -0.78 -5.56 12.26
N GLY A 246 -1.61 -5.07 11.32
CA GLY A 246 -2.91 -5.66 11.00
C GLY A 246 -3.95 -5.65 12.12
N ALA A 247 -3.68 -5.02 13.26
CA ALA A 247 -4.56 -5.10 14.44
C ALA A 247 -5.96 -4.47 14.24
N LEU A 248 -6.14 -3.67 13.22
CA LEU A 248 -7.45 -3.07 12.90
C LEU A 248 -8.21 -3.85 11.83
N ASP A 249 -7.56 -4.82 11.18
CA ASP A 249 -8.22 -5.63 10.16
C ASP A 249 -9.33 -6.51 10.74
N PRO A 250 -10.37 -6.82 9.97
CA PRO A 250 -11.37 -7.79 10.37
C PRO A 250 -10.72 -9.13 10.74
N THR A 251 -11.29 -9.81 11.72
CA THR A 251 -10.70 -11.02 12.33
C THR A 251 -10.45 -12.19 11.39
N SER A 252 -11.00 -12.18 10.20
CA SER A 252 -10.92 -13.29 9.25
C SER A 252 -10.02 -13.03 8.05
N ASP A 253 -9.70 -11.78 7.73
CA ASP A 253 -8.97 -11.44 6.49
C ASP A 253 -8.56 -9.96 6.45
N TYR A 254 -7.75 -9.57 5.45
CA TYR A 254 -7.41 -8.18 5.15
C TYR A 254 -8.64 -7.35 4.80
N SER A 255 -8.52 -6.03 4.97
CA SER A 255 -9.62 -5.09 4.79
C SER A 255 -9.89 -4.75 3.33
N VAL A 256 -11.14 -4.45 3.00
CA VAL A 256 -11.54 -3.88 1.70
C VAL A 256 -11.63 -2.36 1.74
N GLY A 257 -11.59 -1.76 2.91
CA GLY A 257 -11.60 -0.32 3.06
C GLY A 257 -10.93 0.14 4.35
N TYR A 258 -10.42 1.37 4.33
CA TYR A 258 -9.85 2.01 5.51
C TYR A 258 -10.06 3.52 5.48
N ASN A 259 -10.01 4.12 6.64
CA ASN A 259 -9.82 5.55 6.82
C ASN A 259 -8.73 5.79 7.87
N LYS A 260 -7.98 6.88 7.71
CA LYS A 260 -6.98 7.32 8.67
C LYS A 260 -6.86 8.83 8.65
N TYR A 261 -6.82 9.42 9.83
CA TYR A 261 -6.63 10.85 10.05
C TYR A 261 -5.48 11.01 11.03
N THR A 262 -4.57 11.92 10.72
CA THR A 262 -3.38 12.20 11.54
C THR A 262 -3.25 13.71 11.74
N ALA A 263 -3.04 14.12 12.99
CA ALA A 263 -2.60 15.46 13.34
C ALA A 263 -1.26 15.35 14.06
N GLU A 264 -0.24 16.07 13.57
CA GLU A 264 1.09 16.12 14.20
C GLU A 264 1.52 17.56 14.46
N LEU A 265 2.09 17.76 15.64
CA LEU A 265 2.88 18.95 15.92
C LEU A 265 4.36 18.58 15.85
N ARG A 266 5.11 19.24 15.00
CA ARG A 266 6.52 18.98 14.72
C ARG A 266 7.37 20.15 15.18
N TYR A 267 8.48 19.85 15.87
CA TYR A 267 9.45 20.86 16.31
C TYR A 267 10.86 20.43 15.92
N PRO A 268 11.63 21.28 15.20
CA PRO A 268 12.97 20.94 14.76
C PRO A 268 13.97 21.13 15.90
N VAL A 269 14.84 20.15 16.07
CA VAL A 269 15.99 20.23 16.98
C VAL A 269 17.24 20.66 16.20
N ILE A 270 17.46 20.04 15.04
CA ILE A 270 18.56 20.34 14.13
C ILE A 270 18.03 20.33 12.69
N LEU A 271 18.29 21.40 11.94
CA LEU A 271 17.97 21.50 10.50
C LEU A 271 19.21 21.90 9.70
N LYS A 272 20.18 21.00 9.63
CA LYS A 272 21.40 21.17 8.82
C LYS A 272 21.32 20.31 7.56
N PRO A 273 21.97 20.68 6.46
CA PRO A 273 22.01 19.85 5.24
C PRO A 273 22.57 18.46 5.48
N SER A 274 23.51 18.30 6.44
CA SER A 274 24.13 17.03 6.80
C SER A 274 23.30 16.17 7.73
N SER A 275 22.35 16.74 8.46
CA SER A 275 21.47 16.03 9.38
C SER A 275 20.27 16.88 9.76
N GLN A 276 19.11 16.27 9.78
CA GLN A 276 17.90 16.92 10.27
C GLN A 276 17.29 16.08 11.37
N ILE A 277 17.05 16.69 12.52
CA ILE A 277 16.44 16.02 13.66
C ILE A 277 15.24 16.85 14.09
N TYR A 278 14.09 16.22 14.23
CA TYR A 278 12.91 16.85 14.79
C TYR A 278 12.13 15.87 15.68
N VAL A 279 11.43 16.44 16.64
CA VAL A 279 10.50 15.74 17.51
C VAL A 279 9.07 16.02 17.08
N LEU A 280 8.17 15.13 17.37
CA LEU A 280 6.76 15.30 17.05
C LEU A 280 5.88 14.73 18.15
N GLY A 281 4.71 15.33 18.31
CA GLY A 281 3.59 14.76 19.03
C GLY A 281 2.44 14.50 18.05
N PHE A 282 1.71 13.41 18.21
CA PHE A 282 0.67 13.06 17.25
C PHE A 282 -0.63 12.59 17.91
N LEU A 283 -1.71 12.81 17.17
CA LEU A 283 -3.01 12.20 17.36
C LEU A 283 -3.39 11.48 16.07
N GLU A 284 -3.78 10.22 16.17
CA GLU A 284 -4.28 9.45 15.04
C GLU A 284 -5.66 8.87 15.33
N GLY A 285 -6.45 8.76 14.28
CA GLY A 285 -7.73 8.07 14.31
C GLY A 285 -7.95 7.37 12.99
N GLY A 286 -8.32 6.10 13.02
CA GLY A 286 -8.55 5.33 11.81
C GLY A 286 -9.27 4.02 12.08
N ASN A 287 -9.67 3.35 11.02
CA ASN A 287 -10.27 2.02 11.11
C ASN A 287 -10.15 1.27 9.78
N ALA A 288 -10.35 -0.03 9.85
CA ALA A 288 -10.42 -0.93 8.72
C ALA A 288 -11.84 -1.52 8.59
N PHE A 289 -12.25 -1.83 7.37
CA PHE A 289 -13.62 -2.25 7.07
C PHE A 289 -13.64 -3.48 6.15
N GLU A 290 -14.57 -4.37 6.44
CA GLU A 290 -14.77 -5.63 5.71
C GLU A 290 -15.70 -5.47 4.49
N SER A 291 -16.57 -4.45 4.51
CA SER A 291 -17.54 -4.22 3.42
C SER A 291 -17.56 -2.75 3.00
N TRP A 292 -18.41 -1.95 3.62
CA TRP A 292 -18.54 -0.53 3.36
C TRP A 292 -17.86 0.30 4.45
N PHE A 293 -17.16 1.37 4.11
CA PHE A 293 -16.49 2.19 5.09
C PHE A 293 -17.40 3.29 5.68
N SER A 294 -17.17 3.62 6.97
CA SER A 294 -17.78 4.74 7.65
C SER A 294 -16.67 5.73 8.08
N PRO A 295 -16.62 6.95 7.53
CA PRO A 295 -15.53 7.88 7.76
C PRO A 295 -15.39 8.35 9.21
N PHE A 296 -16.44 8.21 10.02
CA PHE A 296 -16.47 8.66 11.41
C PHE A 296 -16.27 7.52 12.42
N LYS A 297 -16.27 6.27 11.98
CA LYS A 297 -15.97 5.13 12.84
C LYS A 297 -14.45 4.98 12.92
N ILE A 298 -13.86 5.53 13.97
CA ILE A 298 -12.40 5.57 14.16
C ILE A 298 -11.99 4.94 15.47
N LYS A 299 -10.82 4.32 15.47
CA LYS A 299 -10.06 3.90 16.65
C LYS A 299 -8.92 4.89 16.82
N ARG A 300 -8.68 5.33 18.05
CA ARG A 300 -7.87 6.50 18.37
C ARG A 300 -6.56 6.11 19.01
N SER A 301 -5.53 6.88 18.72
CA SER A 301 -4.24 6.80 19.40
C SER A 301 -3.61 8.18 19.54
N ALA A 302 -2.67 8.28 20.47
CA ALA A 302 -1.84 9.46 20.66
C ALA A 302 -0.43 9.03 21.05
N GLY A 303 0.54 9.89 20.81
CA GLY A 303 1.92 9.61 21.19
C GLY A 303 2.88 10.69 20.74
N PHE A 304 4.15 10.34 20.80
CA PHE A 304 5.24 11.21 20.39
C PHE A 304 6.35 10.41 19.72
N GLY A 305 7.19 11.09 18.96
CA GLY A 305 8.27 10.46 18.25
C GLY A 305 9.42 11.38 17.93
N VAL A 306 10.48 10.77 17.42
CA VAL A 306 11.70 11.44 16.96
C VAL A 306 12.00 10.99 15.55
N ARG A 307 12.43 11.94 14.72
CA ARG A 307 12.90 11.69 13.36
C ARG A 307 14.33 12.18 13.21
N LEU A 308 15.15 11.34 12.60
CA LEU A 308 16.52 11.64 12.21
C LEU A 308 16.66 11.38 10.71
N TYR A 309 16.99 12.42 9.96
CA TYR A 309 17.34 12.27 8.55
C TYR A 309 18.84 12.40 8.35
N LEU A 310 19.43 11.42 7.68
CA LEU A 310 20.83 11.39 7.23
C LEU A 310 20.87 11.15 5.72
N PRO A 311 21.57 11.99 4.92
CA PRO A 311 21.55 11.87 3.45
C PRO A 311 21.96 10.51 2.90
N VAL A 312 22.78 9.75 3.61
CA VAL A 312 23.28 8.42 3.19
C VAL A 312 22.31 7.30 3.60
N VAL A 313 21.62 7.46 4.72
CA VAL A 313 20.78 6.41 5.33
C VAL A 313 19.29 6.66 5.05
N GLY A 314 18.91 7.92 4.84
CA GLY A 314 17.51 8.32 4.74
C GLY A 314 16.89 8.70 6.09
N MET A 315 15.58 8.56 6.20
CA MET A 315 14.82 8.87 7.41
C MET A 315 14.83 7.68 8.36
N LEU A 316 15.20 7.93 9.61
CA LEU A 316 15.07 7.00 10.73
C LEU A 316 14.13 7.62 11.76
N GLY A 317 13.33 6.81 12.42
CA GLY A 317 12.44 7.29 13.46
C GLY A 317 12.03 6.24 14.44
N ILE A 318 11.63 6.70 15.62
CA ILE A 318 11.01 5.90 16.67
C ILE A 318 9.82 6.69 17.19
N ASP A 319 8.66 6.02 17.25
CA ASP A 319 7.44 6.56 17.85
C ASP A 319 7.02 5.69 19.03
N TRP A 320 6.61 6.33 20.09
CA TRP A 320 5.80 5.71 21.13
C TRP A 320 4.35 6.13 20.95
N GLY A 321 3.44 5.16 20.84
CA GLY A 321 2.02 5.39 20.68
C GLY A 321 1.19 4.61 21.66
N TYR A 322 0.08 5.21 22.13
CA TYR A 322 -0.90 4.56 22.98
C TYR A 322 -2.24 4.46 22.25
N GLY A 323 -2.70 3.22 22.02
CA GLY A 323 -4.00 2.94 21.43
C GLY A 323 -5.10 2.93 22.50
N PHE A 324 -6.08 3.83 22.38
CA PHE A 324 -7.15 4.01 23.36
C PHE A 324 -8.29 3.00 23.20
N ASP A 325 -8.43 2.44 22.02
CA ASP A 325 -9.53 1.57 21.65
C ASP A 325 -9.04 0.12 21.46
N ALA A 326 -9.95 -0.84 21.55
CA ALA A 326 -9.63 -2.25 21.37
C ALA A 326 -9.38 -2.57 19.88
N PRO A 327 -8.35 -3.36 19.55
CA PRO A 327 -8.16 -3.94 18.22
C PRO A 327 -9.38 -4.74 17.74
N ALA A 328 -9.40 -5.10 16.46
CA ALA A 328 -10.44 -5.98 15.94
C ALA A 328 -10.44 -7.33 16.67
N GLY A 329 -11.62 -7.83 17.03
CA GLY A 329 -11.76 -9.10 17.75
C GLY A 329 -11.26 -9.11 19.20
N SER A 330 -10.77 -7.97 19.75
CA SER A 330 -10.31 -7.84 21.11
C SER A 330 -11.29 -7.01 21.98
N THR A 331 -11.34 -7.33 23.26
CA THR A 331 -12.04 -6.52 24.27
C THR A 331 -11.10 -5.60 25.05
N LYS A 332 -9.78 -5.85 24.94
CA LYS A 332 -8.76 -5.07 25.64
C LYS A 332 -8.24 -3.96 24.72
N LYS A 333 -7.95 -2.79 25.30
CA LYS A 333 -7.29 -1.68 24.61
C LYS A 333 -5.95 -2.14 24.04
N SER A 334 -5.54 -1.54 22.92
CA SER A 334 -4.22 -1.80 22.33
C SER A 334 -3.07 -1.43 23.27
N GLY A 335 -3.20 -0.30 23.96
CA GLY A 335 -2.23 0.13 24.96
C GLY A 335 -0.95 0.71 24.35
N SER A 336 0.19 0.48 25.01
CA SER A 336 1.49 1.05 24.69
C SER A 336 2.19 0.22 23.59
N GLN A 337 2.60 0.89 22.49
CA GLN A 337 3.29 0.29 21.37
C GLN A 337 4.47 1.17 20.95
N PHE A 338 5.56 0.53 20.50
CA PHE A 338 6.69 1.21 19.87
C PHE A 338 6.68 0.89 18.37
N HIS A 339 6.96 1.91 17.56
CA HIS A 339 6.98 1.83 16.12
C HIS A 339 8.28 2.38 15.57
N PHE A 340 8.78 1.76 14.52
CA PHE A 340 10.00 2.20 13.85
C PHE A 340 9.66 2.79 12.48
N VAL A 341 10.50 3.73 12.05
CA VAL A 341 10.42 4.33 10.72
C VAL A 341 11.77 4.18 10.06
N LEU A 342 11.83 3.52 8.92
CA LEU A 342 13.02 3.36 8.09
C LEU A 342 12.73 3.81 6.66
N GLY A 343 13.64 4.61 6.10
CA GLY A 343 13.54 5.10 4.73
C GLY A 343 12.74 6.40 4.58
N GLN A 344 12.55 6.83 3.35
CA GLN A 344 11.75 8.01 3.04
C GLN A 344 10.27 7.62 3.03
N GLN A 345 9.55 7.97 4.06
CA GLN A 345 8.09 8.01 4.01
C GLN A 345 7.68 9.38 3.45
N PHE A 346 7.53 9.45 2.15
CA PHE A 346 6.98 10.62 1.47
C PHE A 346 5.58 10.36 0.96
#